data_88e700c6febe18d4af917bdb43c6e800
#
_entry.id   88e700c6febe18d4af917bdb43c6e800
#
_cell.length_a   1.000
_cell.length_b   1.000
_cell.length_c   1.000
_cell.angle_alpha   90.00
_cell.angle_beta   90.00
_cell.angle_gamma   90.00
#
_symmetry.space_group_name_H-M   'P 1'
#
loop_
_entity.id
_entity.type
_entity.pdbx_description
1 polymer ?
#
loop_
_entity_poly.entity_id
_entity_poly.type
_entity_poly.pdbx_seq_one_letter_code
_entity_poly.pdbx_strand_id
1 'polypeptide(L)'
;MSNGKNREAAEKGCFNNWLHDMTGAEGGGQTGQMPRALAFVAARRVAAYVEQHPELTAGEVCGKMYGVLVVEAPGGCLAFLAAHSGLLGGRNDWPFFVPPVFDAQQPDGHFKVKEREISGMNRRIAELMQRPQLFEARQRLEQVRQQTDRVIAREREEVKARKARRDTMRREQPQMDDATKAMLIRESQHDKAQLRRLMKRCEASVAEHQEALDILEREIEALKRERREGSDALQRWLFDQYVMLNAKGMRRTLIDIFARFNGTLPPAGAGDCCAPKLLQFAYAHNLRPVSLAEFWLGAPPPTEVRRHLQFYPPCRSKCYPILQFMLQGLDAPLPGAEEVYPLREEGRGTTNDEKGSLDDKASIGTNEAHADKGSLDDNGFLDAQGHIYKKCGVSLHIIYEDEQMAVVSKPSGMLSVPGKSCRLSVESIVREHYGIAADVPVIVHRLDMDTSGLLLIARTREAHKALQQQFLDHTVSKSYLALLEGVPHEGLTGEHVVWHSSHTGTITLPLRPDLDDRPRQLVDFVHGKPAVTRFRLLKVIDGHQLIALTPVTGRTHQLRMHCAHHLGLNCPILGDPLYGNAIEPSANIAQRLYLHAEQITFRHPSSGKIVPIVSIVFKNTQG
;
A
#
# COMPACT_ATOMS: atom_id res chain seq x y z
N MET A 1 7.71 47.08 -28.04
CA MET A 1 6.39 47.19 -27.37
C MET A 1 5.25 46.48 -28.14
N SER A 2 5.47 45.84 -29.29
CA SER A 2 4.43 45.13 -30.06
C SER A 2 4.27 43.63 -29.74
N ASN A 3 5.27 43.02 -29.07
CA ASN A 3 5.22 41.59 -28.74
C ASN A 3 4.38 41.22 -27.49
N GLY A 4 4.07 42.16 -26.61
CA GLY A 4 3.26 41.91 -25.39
C GLY A 4 1.77 41.73 -25.68
N LYS A 5 1.23 42.55 -26.61
CA LYS A 5 -0.22 42.52 -26.94
C LYS A 5 -0.64 41.29 -27.75
N ASN A 6 0.26 40.77 -28.60
CA ASN A 6 -0.02 39.53 -29.36
C ASN A 6 0.08 38.27 -28.50
N ARG A 7 0.90 38.30 -27.43
CA ARG A 7 0.98 37.21 -26.46
C ARG A 7 -0.26 37.14 -25.57
N GLU A 8 -0.73 38.31 -25.10
CA GLU A 8 -1.96 38.45 -24.30
C GLU A 8 -3.25 38.11 -25.07
N ALA A 9 -3.30 38.39 -26.37
CA ALA A 9 -4.42 38.00 -27.24
C ALA A 9 -4.39 36.50 -27.59
N ALA A 10 -3.21 35.91 -27.78
CA ALA A 10 -3.04 34.47 -27.97
C ALA A 10 -3.38 33.69 -26.68
N GLU A 11 -2.99 34.19 -25.51
CA GLU A 11 -3.32 33.60 -24.21
C GLU A 11 -4.83 33.67 -23.92
N LYS A 12 -5.50 34.77 -24.27
CA LYS A 12 -6.99 34.90 -24.13
C LYS A 12 -7.75 34.01 -25.12
N GLY A 13 -7.24 33.79 -26.33
CA GLY A 13 -7.81 32.85 -27.30
C GLY A 13 -7.66 31.38 -26.86
N CYS A 14 -6.54 31.00 -26.28
CA CYS A 14 -6.32 29.67 -25.72
C CYS A 14 -7.19 29.39 -24.48
N PHE A 15 -7.42 30.41 -23.62
CA PHE A 15 -8.21 30.27 -22.39
C PHE A 15 -9.62 29.72 -22.67
N ASN A 16 -10.30 30.21 -23.71
CA ASN A 16 -11.65 29.79 -24.07
C ASN A 16 -11.73 28.32 -24.55
N ASN A 17 -10.62 27.71 -24.95
CA ASN A 17 -10.61 26.33 -25.39
C ASN A 17 -10.67 25.31 -24.22
N TRP A 18 -10.31 25.73 -23.01
CA TRP A 18 -10.31 24.86 -21.83
C TRP A 18 -11.49 25.10 -20.89
N LEU A 19 -12.21 26.23 -21.06
CA LEU A 19 -13.36 26.56 -20.25
C LEU A 19 -14.65 26.14 -20.99
N HIS A 20 -15.29 25.10 -20.49
CA HIS A 20 -16.49 24.52 -21.08
C HIS A 20 -17.75 25.01 -20.38
N ASP A 21 -18.68 25.62 -21.13
CA ASP A 21 -19.93 26.16 -20.64
C ASP A 21 -20.86 25.08 -20.05
N MET A 22 -21.43 25.38 -18.89
CA MET A 22 -22.36 24.51 -18.15
C MET A 22 -23.83 24.91 -18.39
N THR A 23 -24.13 25.87 -19.29
CA THR A 23 -25.50 26.24 -19.62
C THR A 23 -26.33 25.03 -20.06
N GLY A 24 -27.53 24.90 -19.53
CA GLY A 24 -28.43 23.76 -19.78
C GLY A 24 -28.29 22.59 -18.76
N ALA A 25 -27.49 22.72 -17.72
CA ALA A 25 -27.56 21.83 -16.57
C ALA A 25 -28.76 22.24 -15.67
N GLU A 26 -29.97 21.80 -16.04
CA GLU A 26 -31.16 21.97 -15.20
C GLU A 26 -31.04 21.05 -13.97
N GLY A 27 -30.88 21.64 -12.79
CA GLY A 27 -30.82 20.96 -11.51
C GLY A 27 -31.62 21.71 -10.44
N GLY A 28 -32.92 21.54 -10.44
CA GLY A 28 -33.79 21.90 -9.33
C GLY A 28 -33.63 20.88 -8.18
N GLY A 29 -32.62 21.04 -7.33
CA GLY A 29 -32.39 20.19 -6.16
C GLY A 29 -31.83 21.00 -4.98
N GLN A 30 -32.09 20.53 -3.76
CA GLN A 30 -31.70 21.18 -2.50
C GLN A 30 -30.25 21.67 -2.50
N THR A 31 -29.99 22.86 -1.99
CA THR A 31 -28.75 23.65 -2.11
C THR A 31 -27.43 23.00 -1.70
N GLY A 32 -27.44 21.86 -1.02
CA GLY A 32 -26.23 21.14 -0.58
C GLY A 32 -25.76 20.01 -1.51
N GLN A 33 -26.63 19.46 -2.37
CA GLN A 33 -26.29 18.36 -3.32
C GLN A 33 -25.95 18.86 -4.73
N MET A 34 -26.31 20.08 -5.08
CA MET A 34 -26.16 20.69 -6.41
C MET A 34 -24.71 20.72 -6.92
N PRO A 35 -23.67 21.09 -6.14
CA PRO A 35 -22.30 21.14 -6.65
C PRO A 35 -21.73 19.78 -7.10
N ARG A 36 -22.01 18.71 -6.38
CA ARG A 36 -21.57 17.33 -6.78
C ARG A 36 -22.26 16.88 -8.06
N ALA A 37 -23.56 17.12 -8.20
CA ALA A 37 -24.31 16.77 -9.42
C ALA A 37 -23.72 17.45 -10.66
N LEU A 38 -23.29 18.71 -10.56
CA LEU A 38 -22.63 19.43 -11.65
C LEU A 38 -21.32 18.78 -12.09
N ALA A 39 -20.49 18.31 -11.13
CA ALA A 39 -19.26 17.60 -11.45
C ALA A 39 -19.54 16.27 -12.19
N PHE A 40 -20.60 15.54 -11.85
CA PHE A 40 -21.01 14.33 -12.58
C PHE A 40 -21.49 14.64 -14.00
N VAL A 41 -22.22 15.74 -14.21
CA VAL A 41 -22.63 16.19 -15.55
C VAL A 41 -21.38 16.54 -16.39
N ALA A 42 -20.43 17.28 -15.82
CA ALA A 42 -19.17 17.60 -16.48
C ALA A 42 -18.36 16.34 -16.83
N ALA A 43 -18.28 15.36 -15.90
CA ALA A 43 -17.60 14.10 -16.13
C ALA A 43 -18.19 13.31 -17.31
N ARG A 44 -19.53 13.25 -17.42
CA ARG A 44 -20.21 12.62 -18.57
C ARG A 44 -19.88 13.33 -19.89
N ARG A 45 -19.78 14.66 -19.91
CA ARG A 45 -19.36 15.42 -21.11
C ARG A 45 -17.91 15.08 -21.51
N VAL A 46 -17.00 14.96 -20.55
CA VAL A 46 -15.61 14.52 -20.80
C VAL A 46 -15.59 13.10 -21.34
N ALA A 47 -16.36 12.18 -20.76
CA ALA A 47 -16.44 10.79 -21.24
C ALA A 47 -16.91 10.74 -22.69
N ALA A 48 -18.00 11.43 -23.01
CA ALA A 48 -18.53 11.52 -24.38
C ALA A 48 -17.51 12.16 -25.35
N TYR A 49 -16.76 13.17 -24.92
CA TYR A 49 -15.71 13.76 -25.74
C TYR A 49 -14.59 12.74 -26.04
N VAL A 50 -14.11 11.99 -25.03
CA VAL A 50 -13.06 10.98 -25.22
C VAL A 50 -13.53 9.85 -26.14
N GLU A 51 -14.79 9.41 -26.02
CA GLU A 51 -15.38 8.39 -26.89
C GLU A 51 -15.48 8.85 -28.36
N GLN A 52 -15.73 10.13 -28.59
CA GLN A 52 -15.80 10.72 -29.92
C GLN A 52 -14.43 10.98 -30.56
N HIS A 53 -13.34 10.91 -29.78
CA HIS A 53 -11.97 11.21 -30.20
C HIS A 53 -11.03 10.02 -29.92
N PRO A 54 -11.12 8.92 -30.68
CA PRO A 54 -10.34 7.71 -30.45
C PRO A 54 -8.82 7.93 -30.54
N GLU A 55 -8.37 9.00 -31.20
CA GLU A 55 -6.96 9.39 -31.26
C GLU A 55 -6.38 9.73 -29.87
N LEU A 56 -7.20 10.14 -28.91
CA LEU A 56 -6.79 10.42 -27.52
C LEU A 56 -6.31 9.15 -26.80
N THR A 57 -6.90 8.02 -27.13
CA THR A 57 -6.60 6.74 -26.49
C THR A 57 -5.80 5.79 -27.39
N ALA A 58 -5.36 6.28 -28.55
CA ALA A 58 -4.58 5.48 -29.48
C ALA A 58 -3.27 4.98 -28.86
N GLY A 59 -3.05 3.66 -28.87
CA GLY A 59 -1.88 3.01 -28.27
C GLY A 59 -1.94 2.81 -26.76
N GLU A 60 -3.01 3.22 -26.08
CA GLU A 60 -3.21 2.95 -24.65
C GLU A 60 -3.71 1.51 -24.45
N VAL A 61 -3.02 0.74 -23.62
CA VAL A 61 -3.38 -0.66 -23.31
C VAL A 61 -4.47 -0.74 -22.24
N CYS A 62 -4.56 0.29 -21.37
CA CYS A 62 -5.55 0.38 -20.31
C CYS A 62 -6.16 1.79 -20.27
N GLY A 63 -7.24 1.94 -19.51
CA GLY A 63 -7.88 3.24 -19.28
C GLY A 63 -6.99 4.24 -18.55
N LYS A 64 -7.51 5.44 -18.37
CA LYS A 64 -6.84 6.57 -17.71
C LYS A 64 -7.75 7.23 -16.66
N MET A 65 -7.14 7.91 -15.71
CA MET A 65 -7.84 8.80 -14.79
C MET A 65 -8.06 10.15 -15.48
N TYR A 66 -9.31 10.60 -15.48
CA TYR A 66 -9.73 11.92 -15.89
C TYR A 66 -10.28 12.70 -14.71
N GLY A 67 -10.25 14.02 -14.79
CA GLY A 67 -10.78 14.90 -13.76
C GLY A 67 -11.54 16.05 -14.37
N VAL A 68 -12.51 16.53 -13.61
CA VAL A 68 -13.28 17.74 -13.90
C VAL A 68 -13.31 18.65 -12.70
N LEU A 69 -13.22 19.96 -12.93
CA LEU A 69 -13.42 20.99 -11.92
C LEU A 69 -14.50 21.94 -12.43
N VAL A 70 -15.65 21.93 -11.77
CA VAL A 70 -16.65 22.96 -11.99
C VAL A 70 -16.14 24.25 -11.37
N VAL A 71 -16.20 25.32 -12.12
CA VAL A 71 -15.72 26.65 -11.73
C VAL A 71 -16.77 27.71 -11.99
N GLU A 72 -16.72 28.76 -11.21
CA GLU A 72 -17.43 29.99 -11.48
C GLU A 72 -16.48 31.02 -12.09
N ALA A 73 -16.78 31.43 -13.31
CA ALA A 73 -16.03 32.44 -14.04
C ALA A 73 -16.38 33.87 -13.55
N PRO A 74 -15.53 34.88 -13.79
CA PRO A 74 -15.88 36.27 -13.55
C PRO A 74 -17.19 36.62 -14.25
N GLY A 75 -18.18 37.10 -13.48
CA GLY A 75 -19.55 37.36 -13.98
C GLY A 75 -20.58 36.32 -13.55
N GLY A 76 -20.20 35.32 -12.73
CA GLY A 76 -21.13 34.37 -12.12
C GLY A 76 -21.53 33.17 -13.01
N CYS A 77 -20.96 33.07 -14.24
CA CYS A 77 -21.24 31.95 -15.13
C CYS A 77 -20.56 30.67 -14.65
N LEU A 78 -21.30 29.55 -14.63
CA LEU A 78 -20.73 28.24 -14.33
C LEU A 78 -20.15 27.61 -15.60
N ALA A 79 -18.96 27.06 -15.44
CA ALA A 79 -18.24 26.31 -16.46
C ALA A 79 -17.46 25.15 -15.84
N PHE A 80 -16.84 24.32 -16.65
CA PHE A 80 -15.94 23.29 -16.15
C PHE A 80 -14.61 23.25 -16.89
N LEU A 81 -13.59 22.81 -16.18
CA LEU A 81 -12.27 22.48 -16.70
C LEU A 81 -12.13 20.96 -16.72
N ALA A 82 -11.40 20.43 -17.70
CA ALA A 82 -11.10 19.00 -17.83
C ALA A 82 -9.59 18.74 -17.76
N ALA A 83 -9.18 17.61 -17.16
CA ALA A 83 -7.79 17.16 -17.12
C ALA A 83 -7.71 15.65 -17.28
N HIS A 84 -6.54 15.16 -17.68
CA HIS A 84 -6.17 13.74 -17.63
C HIS A 84 -4.89 13.55 -16.82
N SER A 85 -4.69 12.36 -16.24
CA SER A 85 -3.46 12.05 -15.51
C SER A 85 -2.33 11.63 -16.47
N GLY A 86 -1.12 12.10 -16.21
CA GLY A 86 0.07 11.79 -17.02
C GLY A 86 -0.08 12.19 -18.49
N LEU A 87 0.46 11.37 -19.40
CA LEU A 87 0.32 11.53 -20.85
C LEU A 87 -0.94 10.82 -21.35
N LEU A 88 -1.57 11.36 -22.39
CA LEU A 88 -2.70 10.76 -23.09
C LEU A 88 -2.32 10.60 -24.56
N GLY A 89 -2.31 9.38 -25.09
CA GLY A 89 -1.78 9.10 -26.43
C GLY A 89 -0.33 9.57 -26.64
N GLY A 90 0.50 9.51 -25.59
CA GLY A 90 1.89 9.98 -25.59
C GLY A 90 2.08 11.51 -25.50
N ARG A 91 1.02 12.29 -25.33
CA ARG A 91 1.01 13.77 -25.32
C ARG A 91 0.36 14.31 -24.05
N ASN A 92 0.63 15.58 -23.71
CA ASN A 92 0.03 16.31 -22.60
C ASN A 92 -0.56 17.68 -22.99
N ASP A 93 -0.63 17.96 -24.29
CA ASP A 93 -1.00 19.26 -24.87
C ASP A 93 -2.30 19.22 -25.69
N TRP A 94 -3.27 18.41 -25.28
CA TRP A 94 -4.57 18.31 -25.94
C TRP A 94 -5.45 19.53 -25.68
N PRO A 95 -6.02 20.16 -26.73
CA PRO A 95 -6.76 21.42 -26.57
C PRO A 95 -7.98 21.40 -25.66
N PHE A 96 -8.61 20.23 -25.46
CA PHE A 96 -9.77 20.06 -24.59
C PHE A 96 -9.40 20.04 -23.10
N PHE A 97 -8.16 19.70 -22.77
CA PHE A 97 -7.70 19.51 -21.40
C PHE A 97 -6.77 20.64 -20.95
N VAL A 98 -6.84 21.01 -19.66
CA VAL A 98 -5.90 21.99 -19.11
C VAL A 98 -4.45 21.51 -19.26
N PRO A 99 -3.50 22.42 -19.50
CA PRO A 99 -2.09 22.08 -19.63
C PRO A 99 -1.52 21.51 -18.32
N PRO A 100 -0.38 20.79 -18.38
CA PRO A 100 0.34 20.39 -17.19
C PRO A 100 0.83 21.60 -16.40
N VAL A 101 1.05 21.43 -15.08
CA VAL A 101 1.61 22.50 -14.24
C VAL A 101 3.02 22.90 -14.71
N PHE A 102 3.80 21.91 -15.16
CA PHE A 102 5.07 22.07 -15.81
C PHE A 102 5.18 21.10 -16.99
N ASP A 103 5.56 21.59 -18.17
CA ASP A 103 5.73 20.74 -19.35
C ASP A 103 7.16 20.14 -19.41
N ALA A 104 7.28 18.93 -18.88
CA ALA A 104 8.51 18.13 -18.95
C ALA A 104 8.74 17.45 -20.30
N GLN A 105 7.78 17.53 -21.26
CA GLN A 105 7.85 16.81 -22.55
C GLN A 105 8.50 17.62 -23.66
N GLN A 106 8.92 18.85 -23.42
CA GLN A 106 9.61 19.68 -24.42
C GLN A 106 10.86 18.96 -24.96
N PRO A 107 10.97 18.71 -26.28
CA PRO A 107 12.01 17.84 -26.85
C PRO A 107 13.44 18.25 -26.51
N ASP A 108 13.71 19.56 -26.45
CA ASP A 108 15.01 20.15 -26.13
C ASP A 108 15.06 20.73 -24.70
N GLY A 109 14.03 20.47 -23.90
CA GLY A 109 13.97 20.85 -22.51
C GLY A 109 14.97 20.07 -21.65
N HIS A 110 15.40 20.70 -20.56
CA HIS A 110 16.39 20.11 -19.64
C HIS A 110 16.05 18.68 -19.22
N PHE A 111 14.76 18.41 -18.91
CA PHE A 111 14.31 17.08 -18.52
C PHE A 111 14.60 16.03 -19.62
N LYS A 112 14.18 16.30 -20.87
CA LYS A 112 14.36 15.37 -22.00
C LYS A 112 15.82 15.17 -22.38
N VAL A 113 16.65 16.19 -22.25
CA VAL A 113 18.10 16.06 -22.48
C VAL A 113 18.72 15.12 -21.46
N LYS A 114 18.44 15.33 -20.15
CA LYS A 114 18.97 14.49 -19.08
C LYS A 114 18.38 13.07 -19.09
N GLU A 115 17.12 12.90 -19.41
CA GLU A 115 16.49 11.59 -19.58
C GLU A 115 17.19 10.76 -20.69
N ARG A 116 17.58 11.40 -21.80
CA ARG A 116 18.36 10.75 -22.87
C ARG A 116 19.76 10.34 -22.41
N GLU A 117 20.45 11.18 -21.63
CA GLU A 117 21.76 10.84 -21.05
C GLU A 117 21.65 9.61 -20.13
N ILE A 118 20.67 9.61 -19.20
CA ILE A 118 20.40 8.49 -18.29
C ILE A 118 20.04 7.21 -19.06
N SER A 119 19.23 7.33 -20.10
CA SER A 119 18.87 6.21 -21.00
C SER A 119 20.10 5.66 -21.76
N GLY A 120 21.05 6.53 -22.13
CA GLY A 120 22.35 6.15 -22.68
C GLY A 120 23.17 5.31 -21.71
N MET A 121 23.23 5.74 -20.44
CA MET A 121 23.91 4.96 -19.37
C MET A 121 23.26 3.58 -19.17
N ASN A 122 21.92 3.48 -19.17
CA ASN A 122 21.23 2.20 -19.07
C ASN A 122 21.61 1.24 -20.21
N ARG A 123 21.66 1.72 -21.44
CA ARG A 123 22.12 0.91 -22.61
C ARG A 123 23.55 0.46 -22.42
N ARG A 124 24.45 1.36 -21.99
CA ARG A 124 25.85 1.03 -21.76
C ARG A 124 26.02 -0.01 -20.64
N ILE A 125 25.28 0.11 -19.55
CA ILE A 125 25.27 -0.91 -18.47
C ILE A 125 24.81 -2.27 -19.02
N ALA A 126 23.74 -2.30 -19.80
CA ALA A 126 23.24 -3.55 -20.40
C ALA A 126 24.28 -4.21 -21.33
N GLU A 127 24.97 -3.44 -22.16
CA GLU A 127 26.06 -3.91 -23.03
C GLU A 127 27.22 -4.51 -22.22
N LEU A 128 27.64 -3.80 -21.14
CA LEU A 128 28.71 -4.26 -20.27
C LEU A 128 28.36 -5.55 -19.55
N MET A 129 27.11 -5.69 -19.09
CA MET A 129 26.60 -6.89 -18.42
C MET A 129 26.52 -8.13 -19.33
N GLN A 130 26.45 -7.92 -20.66
CA GLN A 130 26.42 -9.00 -21.66
C GLN A 130 27.79 -9.36 -22.19
N ARG A 131 28.89 -8.74 -21.73
CA ARG A 131 30.25 -9.06 -22.20
C ARG A 131 30.62 -10.51 -21.86
N PRO A 132 31.13 -11.30 -22.84
CA PRO A 132 31.55 -12.68 -22.60
C PRO A 132 32.60 -12.80 -21.47
N GLN A 133 33.54 -11.86 -21.40
CA GLN A 133 34.60 -11.82 -20.37
C GLN A 133 34.05 -11.78 -18.95
N LEU A 134 32.92 -11.08 -18.71
CA LEU A 134 32.30 -11.04 -17.39
C LEU A 134 31.70 -12.39 -17.00
N PHE A 135 31.06 -13.06 -17.97
CA PHE A 135 30.51 -14.40 -17.76
C PHE A 135 31.61 -15.44 -17.49
N GLU A 136 32.69 -15.41 -18.31
CA GLU A 136 33.85 -16.29 -18.14
C GLU A 136 34.55 -16.10 -16.78
N ALA A 137 34.74 -14.83 -16.36
CA ALA A 137 35.33 -14.52 -15.05
C ALA A 137 34.48 -15.06 -13.90
N ARG A 138 33.15 -14.93 -13.97
CA ARG A 138 32.21 -15.50 -12.97
C ARG A 138 32.27 -17.03 -12.94
N GLN A 139 32.26 -17.66 -14.08
CA GLN A 139 32.40 -19.12 -14.17
C GLN A 139 33.73 -19.60 -13.60
N ARG A 140 34.82 -18.90 -13.94
CA ARG A 140 36.16 -19.27 -13.46
C ARG A 140 36.26 -19.17 -11.94
N LEU A 141 35.76 -18.09 -11.36
CA LEU A 141 35.72 -17.93 -9.91
C LEU A 141 34.94 -19.04 -9.23
N GLU A 142 33.79 -19.42 -9.75
CA GLU A 142 32.95 -20.49 -9.21
C GLU A 142 33.65 -21.84 -9.30
N GLN A 143 34.30 -22.15 -10.43
CA GLN A 143 35.10 -23.36 -10.60
C GLN A 143 36.26 -23.45 -9.59
N VAL A 144 36.98 -22.34 -9.41
CA VAL A 144 38.09 -22.27 -8.45
C VAL A 144 37.58 -22.44 -7.01
N ARG A 145 36.48 -21.84 -6.63
CA ARG A 145 35.84 -22.03 -5.31
C ARG A 145 35.49 -23.49 -5.07
N GLN A 146 34.80 -24.14 -5.99
CA GLN A 146 34.41 -25.54 -5.87
C GLN A 146 35.64 -26.48 -5.82
N GLN A 147 36.68 -26.19 -6.60
CA GLN A 147 37.91 -26.98 -6.59
C GLN A 147 38.67 -26.85 -5.26
N THR A 148 38.82 -25.60 -4.75
CA THR A 148 39.50 -25.33 -3.47
C THR A 148 38.76 -25.96 -2.30
N ASP A 149 37.40 -25.87 -2.29
CA ASP A 149 36.59 -26.50 -1.24
C ASP A 149 36.76 -28.02 -1.20
N ARG A 150 36.78 -28.67 -2.38
CA ARG A 150 37.03 -30.12 -2.49
C ARG A 150 38.43 -30.51 -1.98
N VAL A 151 39.45 -29.76 -2.34
CA VAL A 151 40.82 -30.00 -1.93
C VAL A 151 40.98 -29.81 -0.42
N ILE A 152 40.43 -28.76 0.16
CA ILE A 152 40.45 -28.51 1.61
C ILE A 152 39.68 -29.60 2.37
N ALA A 153 38.50 -29.99 1.89
CA ALA A 153 37.70 -31.06 2.50
C ALA A 153 38.45 -32.39 2.54
N ARG A 154 39.07 -32.76 1.42
CA ARG A 154 39.88 -33.98 1.34
C ARG A 154 41.03 -33.96 2.33
N GLU A 155 41.85 -32.92 2.39
CA GLU A 155 42.98 -32.80 3.32
C GLU A 155 42.52 -32.81 4.79
N ARG A 156 41.37 -32.18 5.10
CA ARG A 156 40.79 -32.26 6.46
C ARG A 156 40.45 -33.68 6.88
N GLU A 157 39.88 -34.48 6.00
CA GLU A 157 39.57 -35.88 6.29
C GLU A 157 40.86 -36.72 6.43
N GLU A 158 41.91 -36.49 5.62
CA GLU A 158 43.18 -37.13 5.75
C GLU A 158 43.90 -36.78 7.08
N VAL A 159 43.89 -35.50 7.47
CA VAL A 159 44.44 -35.05 8.77
C VAL A 159 43.67 -35.69 9.93
N LYS A 160 42.34 -35.81 9.83
CA LYS A 160 41.49 -36.47 10.82
C LYS A 160 41.82 -37.97 10.94
N ALA A 161 42.01 -38.64 9.81
CA ALA A 161 42.40 -40.04 9.79
C ALA A 161 43.80 -40.25 10.41
N ARG A 162 44.81 -39.42 10.06
CA ARG A 162 46.15 -39.46 10.67
C ARG A 162 46.10 -39.18 12.18
N LYS A 163 45.28 -38.26 12.63
CA LYS A 163 45.04 -38.01 14.06
C LYS A 163 44.44 -39.22 14.75
N ALA A 164 43.41 -39.84 14.17
CA ALA A 164 42.79 -41.05 14.74
C ALA A 164 43.80 -42.19 14.92
N ARG A 165 44.66 -42.42 13.91
CA ARG A 165 45.73 -43.41 14.00
C ARG A 165 46.70 -43.13 15.17
N ARG A 166 47.17 -41.89 15.33
CA ARG A 166 48.02 -41.48 16.46
C ARG A 166 47.32 -41.62 17.81
N ASP A 167 46.02 -41.36 17.88
CA ASP A 167 45.27 -41.54 19.12
C ASP A 167 45.02 -43.01 19.47
N THR A 168 44.93 -43.92 18.47
CA THR A 168 44.90 -45.37 18.65
C THR A 168 46.26 -45.89 19.17
N MET A 169 47.39 -45.50 18.54
CA MET A 169 48.73 -45.87 19.00
C MET A 169 48.96 -45.41 20.45
N ARG A 170 48.55 -44.27 20.88
CA ARG A 170 48.63 -43.78 22.27
C ARG A 170 47.83 -44.64 23.25
N ARG A 171 46.68 -45.16 22.81
CA ARG A 171 45.85 -46.09 23.64
C ARG A 171 46.41 -47.48 23.76
N GLU A 172 46.95 -48.00 22.65
CA GLU A 172 47.49 -49.35 22.61
C GLU A 172 48.87 -49.49 23.29
N GLN A 173 49.64 -48.36 23.31
CA GLN A 173 50.97 -48.32 23.93
C GLN A 173 51.07 -47.21 24.98
N PRO A 174 50.50 -47.36 26.19
CA PRO A 174 50.51 -46.33 27.23
C PRO A 174 51.93 -45.98 27.77
N GLN A 175 52.90 -46.91 27.67
CA GLN A 175 54.29 -46.76 28.14
C GLN A 175 55.24 -46.45 26.97
N MET A 176 54.86 -45.65 25.99
CA MET A 176 55.76 -45.20 24.92
C MET A 176 57.01 -44.50 25.48
N ASP A 177 58.15 -44.67 24.82
CA ASP A 177 59.37 -43.89 25.07
C ASP A 177 59.16 -42.41 24.69
N ASP A 178 60.01 -41.54 25.21
CA ASP A 178 59.90 -40.12 25.00
C ASP A 178 60.21 -39.67 23.55
N ALA A 179 61.04 -40.44 22.84
CA ALA A 179 61.34 -40.22 21.43
C ALA A 179 60.12 -40.47 20.55
N THR A 180 59.35 -41.55 20.80
CA THR A 180 58.10 -41.88 20.10
C THR A 180 57.01 -40.84 20.40
N LYS A 181 56.85 -40.39 21.67
CA LYS A 181 55.93 -39.29 22.02
C LYS A 181 56.28 -38.01 21.28
N ALA A 182 57.56 -37.63 21.26
CA ALA A 182 58.00 -36.42 20.55
C ALA A 182 57.76 -36.50 19.03
N MET A 183 57.94 -37.69 18.43
CA MET A 183 57.65 -37.95 17.01
C MET A 183 56.15 -37.70 16.70
N LEU A 184 55.23 -38.29 17.48
CA LEU A 184 53.78 -38.11 17.28
C LEU A 184 53.33 -36.66 17.46
N ILE A 185 53.99 -35.88 18.33
CA ILE A 185 53.76 -34.44 18.49
C ILE A 185 54.21 -33.67 17.25
N ARG A 186 55.44 -33.98 16.74
CA ARG A 186 55.98 -33.33 15.52
C ARG A 186 55.09 -33.60 14.31
N GLU A 187 54.61 -34.83 14.13
CA GLU A 187 53.67 -35.20 13.06
C GLU A 187 52.37 -34.40 13.18
N SER A 188 51.79 -34.27 14.38
CA SER A 188 50.59 -33.49 14.61
C SER A 188 50.79 -32.00 14.29
N GLN A 189 51.98 -31.46 14.64
CA GLN A 189 52.33 -30.06 14.29
C GLN A 189 52.54 -29.89 12.79
N HIS A 190 53.15 -30.86 12.13
CA HIS A 190 53.37 -30.89 10.69
C HIS A 190 52.02 -30.91 9.94
N ASP A 191 51.09 -31.80 10.28
CA ASP A 191 49.77 -31.89 9.70
C ASP A 191 49.02 -30.56 9.80
N LYS A 192 49.01 -29.93 10.98
CA LYS A 192 48.38 -28.61 11.18
C LYS A 192 49.03 -27.52 10.34
N ALA A 193 50.35 -27.53 10.21
CA ALA A 193 51.09 -26.55 9.41
C ALA A 193 50.81 -26.75 7.91
N GLN A 194 50.76 -27.99 7.42
CA GLN A 194 50.43 -28.35 6.04
C GLN A 194 49.01 -27.90 5.69
N LEU A 195 48.02 -28.22 6.52
CA LEU A 195 46.64 -27.79 6.29
C LEU A 195 46.50 -26.25 6.24
N ARG A 196 47.16 -25.53 7.17
CA ARG A 196 47.19 -24.06 7.15
C ARG A 196 47.80 -23.48 5.87
N ARG A 197 48.92 -24.08 5.40
CA ARG A 197 49.59 -23.66 4.16
C ARG A 197 48.70 -23.92 2.94
N LEU A 198 47.98 -25.04 2.92
CA LEU A 198 47.02 -25.37 1.87
C LEU A 198 45.88 -24.38 1.84
N MET A 199 45.21 -24.13 2.99
CA MET A 199 44.14 -23.16 3.10
C MET A 199 44.55 -21.77 2.61
N LYS A 200 45.73 -21.31 3.04
CA LYS A 200 46.25 -19.99 2.61
C LYS A 200 46.49 -19.93 1.09
N ARG A 201 46.97 -21.01 0.46
CA ARG A 201 47.14 -21.07 -1.01
C ARG A 201 45.80 -21.04 -1.73
N CYS A 202 44.80 -21.79 -1.22
CA CYS A 202 43.46 -21.83 -1.76
C CYS A 202 42.78 -20.45 -1.65
N GLU A 203 42.88 -19.78 -0.50
CA GLU A 203 42.38 -18.44 -0.27
C GLU A 203 43.02 -17.42 -1.24
N ALA A 204 44.32 -17.49 -1.44
CA ALA A 204 45.03 -16.62 -2.39
C ALA A 204 44.56 -16.82 -3.83
N SER A 205 44.33 -18.07 -4.26
CA SER A 205 43.82 -18.37 -5.60
C SER A 205 42.39 -17.87 -5.80
N VAL A 206 41.51 -18.02 -4.80
CA VAL A 206 40.16 -17.46 -4.85
C VAL A 206 40.20 -15.93 -4.90
N ALA A 207 41.06 -15.29 -4.09
CA ALA A 207 41.21 -13.85 -4.05
C ALA A 207 41.66 -13.25 -5.41
N GLU A 208 42.63 -13.94 -6.08
CA GLU A 208 43.10 -13.53 -7.42
C GLU A 208 41.98 -13.51 -8.46
N HIS A 209 41.14 -14.56 -8.50
CA HIS A 209 40.03 -14.63 -9.45
C HIS A 209 38.88 -13.70 -9.07
N GLN A 210 38.68 -13.45 -7.77
CA GLN A 210 37.73 -12.45 -7.29
C GLN A 210 38.16 -11.03 -7.73
N GLU A 211 39.43 -10.67 -7.57
CA GLU A 211 39.96 -9.38 -7.99
C GLU A 211 39.85 -9.17 -9.50
N ALA A 212 40.09 -10.22 -10.30
CA ALA A 212 39.89 -10.16 -11.75
C ALA A 212 38.40 -9.89 -12.13
N LEU A 213 37.45 -10.48 -11.41
CA LEU A 213 36.02 -10.21 -11.58
C LEU A 213 35.68 -8.78 -11.14
N ASP A 214 36.17 -8.35 -9.97
CA ASP A 214 35.92 -7.03 -9.41
C ASP A 214 36.42 -5.90 -10.34
N ILE A 215 37.52 -6.12 -11.07
CA ILE A 215 38.01 -5.16 -12.08
C ILE A 215 36.98 -4.97 -13.18
N LEU A 216 36.38 -6.06 -13.70
CA LEU A 216 35.35 -5.99 -14.74
C LEU A 216 34.03 -5.38 -14.24
N GLU A 217 33.69 -5.62 -12.97
CA GLU A 217 32.46 -5.10 -12.37
C GLU A 217 32.56 -3.63 -11.93
N ARG A 218 33.77 -3.09 -11.69
CA ARG A 218 33.97 -1.70 -11.27
C ARG A 218 33.39 -0.67 -12.25
N GLU A 219 33.56 -0.88 -13.58
CA GLU A 219 33.01 0.02 -14.61
C GLU A 219 31.47 0.03 -14.54
N ILE A 220 30.87 -1.16 -14.36
CA ILE A 220 29.41 -1.32 -14.27
C ILE A 220 28.87 -0.64 -13.00
N GLU A 221 29.52 -0.86 -11.86
CA GLU A 221 29.09 -0.25 -10.59
C GLU A 221 29.29 1.29 -10.58
N ALA A 222 30.33 1.79 -11.21
CA ALA A 222 30.54 3.22 -11.38
C ALA A 222 29.41 3.85 -12.21
N LEU A 223 29.08 3.26 -13.36
CA LEU A 223 27.97 3.72 -14.21
C LEU A 223 26.61 3.61 -13.53
N LYS A 224 26.36 2.54 -12.76
CA LYS A 224 25.14 2.40 -11.98
C LYS A 224 25.00 3.48 -10.92
N ARG A 225 26.09 3.86 -10.26
CA ARG A 225 26.12 4.95 -9.28
C ARG A 225 25.85 6.29 -9.96
N GLU A 226 26.58 6.62 -11.05
CA GLU A 226 26.40 7.85 -11.81
C GLU A 226 24.96 7.98 -12.35
N ARG A 227 24.40 6.89 -12.89
CA ARG A 227 23.02 6.85 -13.34
C ARG A 227 22.04 7.12 -12.19
N ARG A 228 22.25 6.53 -11.00
CA ARG A 228 21.41 6.77 -9.82
C ARG A 228 21.46 8.22 -9.39
N GLU A 229 22.65 8.77 -9.23
CA GLU A 229 22.88 10.17 -8.87
C GLU A 229 22.24 11.13 -9.89
N GLY A 230 22.41 10.84 -11.18
CA GLY A 230 21.79 11.59 -12.26
C GLY A 230 20.26 11.53 -12.24
N SER A 231 19.67 10.35 -11.99
CA SER A 231 18.23 10.19 -11.85
C SER A 231 17.68 10.94 -10.64
N ASP A 232 18.34 10.86 -9.49
CA ASP A 232 17.94 11.53 -8.27
C ASP A 232 18.03 13.06 -8.42
N ALA A 233 19.09 13.55 -9.06
CA ALA A 233 19.26 14.97 -9.35
C ALA A 233 18.18 15.48 -10.33
N LEU A 234 17.90 14.74 -11.40
CA LEU A 234 16.86 15.10 -12.37
C LEU A 234 15.48 15.12 -11.74
N GLN A 235 15.18 14.14 -10.88
CA GLN A 235 13.90 14.08 -10.18
C GLN A 235 13.71 15.26 -9.22
N ARG A 236 14.75 15.63 -8.45
CA ARG A 236 14.71 16.80 -7.57
C ARG A 236 14.51 18.08 -8.37
N TRP A 237 15.30 18.25 -9.45
CA TRP A 237 15.14 19.40 -10.32
C TRP A 237 13.71 19.50 -10.88
N LEU A 238 13.12 18.38 -11.32
CA LEU A 238 11.75 18.35 -11.83
C LEU A 238 10.75 18.81 -10.75
N PHE A 239 10.86 18.32 -9.52
CA PHE A 239 9.97 18.72 -8.44
C PHE A 239 10.05 20.20 -8.06
N ASP A 240 11.21 20.84 -8.26
CA ASP A 240 11.38 22.28 -8.08
C ASP A 240 10.68 23.10 -9.19
N GLN A 241 10.50 22.52 -10.38
CA GLN A 241 9.76 23.18 -11.46
C GLN A 241 8.23 23.18 -11.22
N TYR A 242 7.72 22.22 -10.43
CA TYR A 242 6.30 22.19 -10.06
C TYR A 242 6.00 23.18 -8.94
N VAL A 243 5.65 24.39 -9.31
CA VAL A 243 5.27 25.48 -8.38
C VAL A 243 3.77 25.55 -8.29
N MET A 244 3.19 25.05 -7.19
CA MET A 244 1.75 25.01 -6.94
C MET A 244 1.25 26.33 -6.35
N LEU A 245 0.04 26.75 -6.77
CA LEU A 245 -0.72 27.87 -6.22
C LEU A 245 -1.76 27.37 -5.24
N ASN A 246 -2.00 28.10 -4.15
CA ASN A 246 -3.18 27.89 -3.31
C ASN A 246 -4.25 28.97 -3.55
N ALA A 247 -5.43 28.80 -2.96
CA ALA A 247 -6.54 29.75 -3.11
C ALA A 247 -6.24 31.17 -2.57
N LYS A 248 -5.18 31.34 -1.74
CA LYS A 248 -4.67 32.64 -1.29
C LYS A 248 -3.63 33.26 -2.23
N GLY A 249 -3.30 32.61 -3.35
CA GLY A 249 -2.26 33.05 -4.27
C GLY A 249 -0.83 32.77 -3.81
N MET A 250 -0.64 32.02 -2.71
CA MET A 250 0.72 31.62 -2.27
C MET A 250 1.27 30.54 -3.20
N ARG A 251 2.59 30.59 -3.41
CA ARG A 251 3.33 29.63 -4.25
C ARG A 251 4.26 28.76 -3.41
N ARG A 252 4.29 27.45 -3.70
CA ARG A 252 5.25 26.51 -3.12
C ARG A 252 5.65 25.44 -4.13
N THR A 253 6.91 25.02 -4.09
CA THR A 253 7.37 23.86 -4.87
C THR A 253 6.84 22.57 -4.26
N LEU A 254 6.84 21.48 -5.05
CA LEU A 254 6.48 20.16 -4.51
C LEU A 254 7.38 19.75 -3.35
N ILE A 255 8.69 20.05 -3.43
CA ILE A 255 9.66 19.75 -2.36
C ILE A 255 9.23 20.42 -1.07
N ASP A 256 8.90 21.74 -1.11
CA ASP A 256 8.46 22.49 0.07
C ASP A 256 7.15 21.95 0.66
N ILE A 257 6.21 21.56 -0.20
CA ILE A 257 4.91 21.00 0.23
C ILE A 257 5.14 19.70 0.99
N PHE A 258 5.88 18.75 0.41
CA PHE A 258 6.11 17.44 1.02
C PHE A 258 7.02 17.52 2.25
N ALA A 259 8.04 18.36 2.24
CA ALA A 259 8.89 18.60 3.41
C ALA A 259 8.07 19.08 4.62
N ARG A 260 7.08 19.97 4.41
CA ARG A 260 6.19 20.47 5.48
C ARG A 260 5.12 19.47 5.91
N PHE A 261 4.65 18.63 4.99
CA PHE A 261 3.57 17.68 5.27
C PHE A 261 4.05 16.48 6.08
N ASN A 262 5.14 15.83 5.66
CA ASN A 262 5.61 14.58 6.26
C ASN A 262 7.14 14.42 6.30
N GLY A 263 7.90 15.44 5.89
CA GLY A 263 9.38 15.41 5.86
C GLY A 263 9.98 14.50 4.77
N THR A 264 9.20 14.10 3.75
CA THR A 264 9.68 13.23 2.67
C THR A 264 9.85 13.97 1.36
N LEU A 265 10.53 13.35 0.39
CA LEU A 265 10.52 13.80 -1.01
C LEU A 265 9.18 13.42 -1.68
N PRO A 266 8.73 14.20 -2.68
CA PRO A 266 7.58 13.84 -3.49
C PRO A 266 7.79 12.49 -4.18
N PRO A 267 6.79 11.62 -4.27
CA PRO A 267 6.89 10.41 -5.09
C PRO A 267 6.85 10.74 -6.59
N ALA A 268 7.38 9.84 -7.41
CA ALA A 268 7.39 10.00 -8.87
C ALA A 268 5.98 10.23 -9.42
N GLY A 269 5.83 11.19 -10.35
CA GLY A 269 4.55 11.59 -10.93
C GLY A 269 3.64 12.43 -10.00
N ALA A 270 4.14 12.90 -8.85
CA ALA A 270 3.45 13.89 -8.05
C ALA A 270 3.31 15.21 -8.84
N GLY A 271 2.11 15.81 -8.82
CA GLY A 271 1.79 17.03 -9.59
C GLY A 271 1.16 16.79 -10.97
N ASP A 272 1.28 15.59 -11.54
CA ASP A 272 0.69 15.24 -12.85
C ASP A 272 -0.73 14.65 -12.76
N CYS A 273 -1.30 14.55 -11.58
CA CYS A 273 -2.69 14.12 -11.38
C CYS A 273 -3.68 15.21 -11.83
N CYS A 274 -4.95 14.82 -12.03
CA CYS A 274 -5.96 15.72 -12.56
C CYS A 274 -6.27 16.89 -11.62
N ALA A 275 -6.54 16.64 -10.34
CA ALA A 275 -6.95 17.66 -9.39
C ALA A 275 -5.91 18.79 -9.22
N PRO A 276 -4.60 18.54 -9.05
CA PRO A 276 -3.60 19.61 -9.02
C PRO A 276 -3.54 20.46 -10.28
N LYS A 277 -3.64 19.84 -11.47
CA LYS A 277 -3.65 20.59 -12.76
C LYS A 277 -4.86 21.51 -12.86
N LEU A 278 -6.04 21.00 -12.50
CA LEU A 278 -7.30 21.73 -12.55
C LEU A 278 -7.31 22.94 -11.60
N LEU A 279 -6.91 22.74 -10.35
CA LEU A 279 -6.81 23.82 -9.37
C LEU A 279 -5.75 24.85 -9.73
N GLN A 280 -4.57 24.40 -10.20
CA GLN A 280 -3.51 25.29 -10.68
C GLN A 280 -4.01 26.22 -11.78
N PHE A 281 -4.70 25.63 -12.77
CA PHE A 281 -5.27 26.40 -13.88
C PHE A 281 -6.34 27.38 -13.39
N ALA A 282 -7.26 26.91 -12.55
CA ALA A 282 -8.33 27.75 -12.00
C ALA A 282 -7.77 28.97 -11.25
N TYR A 283 -6.81 28.77 -10.34
CA TYR A 283 -6.21 29.87 -9.58
C TYR A 283 -5.38 30.81 -10.45
N ALA A 284 -4.64 30.30 -11.44
CA ALA A 284 -3.85 31.12 -12.37
C ALA A 284 -4.75 32.04 -13.22
N HIS A 285 -6.01 31.67 -13.43
CA HIS A 285 -6.98 32.41 -14.25
C HIS A 285 -8.11 33.08 -13.42
N ASN A 286 -7.95 33.15 -12.10
CA ASN A 286 -8.92 33.75 -11.18
C ASN A 286 -10.34 33.14 -11.28
N LEU A 287 -10.42 31.82 -11.51
CA LEU A 287 -11.66 31.05 -11.50
C LEU A 287 -11.92 30.53 -10.09
N ARG A 288 -13.17 30.61 -9.62
CA ARG A 288 -13.56 30.09 -8.30
C ARG A 288 -13.94 28.61 -8.39
N PRO A 289 -13.22 27.69 -7.73
CA PRO A 289 -13.60 26.27 -7.66
C PRO A 289 -14.97 26.08 -7.00
N VAL A 290 -15.82 25.23 -7.59
CA VAL A 290 -17.17 24.91 -7.11
C VAL A 290 -17.30 23.44 -6.72
N SER A 291 -16.81 22.51 -7.57
CA SER A 291 -16.87 21.07 -7.31
C SER A 291 -15.84 20.34 -8.15
N LEU A 292 -15.23 19.29 -7.58
CA LEU A 292 -14.20 18.47 -8.20
C LEU A 292 -14.68 17.02 -8.31
N ALA A 293 -14.35 16.34 -9.42
CA ALA A 293 -14.50 14.90 -9.52
C ALA A 293 -13.36 14.29 -10.35
N GLU A 294 -12.84 13.14 -9.93
CA GLU A 294 -11.89 12.31 -10.68
C GLU A 294 -12.54 10.96 -10.98
N PHE A 295 -12.38 10.44 -12.19
CA PHE A 295 -13.04 9.21 -12.64
C PHE A 295 -12.18 8.46 -13.66
N TRP A 296 -12.39 7.15 -13.75
CA TRP A 296 -11.65 6.28 -14.66
C TRP A 296 -12.40 6.05 -15.97
N LEU A 297 -11.72 6.17 -17.11
CA LEU A 297 -12.26 5.76 -18.42
C LEU A 297 -11.39 4.68 -19.04
N GLY A 298 -12.03 3.63 -19.56
CA GLY A 298 -11.39 2.52 -20.25
C GLY A 298 -11.20 1.26 -19.40
N ALA A 299 -10.42 0.31 -19.92
CA ALA A 299 -10.14 -0.96 -19.26
C ALA A 299 -9.34 -0.76 -17.95
N PRO A 300 -9.54 -1.63 -16.93
CA PRO A 300 -8.74 -1.55 -15.70
C PRO A 300 -7.26 -1.84 -15.98
N PRO A 301 -6.33 -1.21 -15.23
CA PRO A 301 -4.93 -1.56 -15.32
C PRO A 301 -4.70 -2.97 -14.73
N PRO A 302 -3.66 -3.69 -15.17
CA PRO A 302 -3.42 -5.07 -14.73
C PRO A 302 -3.18 -5.23 -13.24
N THR A 303 -2.76 -4.18 -12.55
CA THR A 303 -2.31 -4.22 -11.15
C THR A 303 -3.30 -3.64 -10.15
N GLU A 304 -4.28 -2.82 -10.60
CA GLU A 304 -5.19 -2.06 -9.74
C GLU A 304 -6.65 -2.42 -9.99
N VAL A 305 -7.47 -2.18 -8.97
CA VAL A 305 -8.94 -2.23 -9.15
C VAL A 305 -9.41 -0.87 -9.63
N ARG A 306 -9.69 -0.75 -10.95
CA ARG A 306 -10.29 0.42 -11.58
C ARG A 306 -11.45 -0.01 -12.45
N ARG A 307 -12.49 0.81 -12.54
CA ARG A 307 -13.69 0.51 -13.33
C ARG A 307 -14.08 1.70 -14.19
N HIS A 308 -14.53 1.41 -15.38
CA HIS A 308 -15.00 2.41 -16.32
C HIS A 308 -16.12 3.26 -15.73
N LEU A 309 -16.04 4.58 -15.86
CA LEU A 309 -16.97 5.59 -15.34
C LEU A 309 -17.10 5.64 -13.80
N GLN A 310 -16.27 4.92 -13.06
CA GLN A 310 -16.27 5.00 -11.61
C GLN A 310 -15.46 6.20 -11.13
N PHE A 311 -16.00 6.89 -10.11
CA PHE A 311 -15.37 8.02 -9.44
C PHE A 311 -14.45 7.54 -8.32
N TYR A 312 -13.33 8.26 -8.15
CA TYR A 312 -12.31 7.94 -7.15
C TYR A 312 -11.90 9.20 -6.38
N PRO A 313 -11.68 9.10 -5.06
CA PRO A 313 -11.09 10.20 -4.32
C PRO A 313 -9.65 10.45 -4.75
N PRO A 314 -9.09 11.64 -4.51
CA PRO A 314 -7.67 11.92 -4.75
C PRO A 314 -6.77 10.93 -4.00
N CYS A 315 -5.69 10.48 -4.64
CA CYS A 315 -4.78 9.51 -4.04
C CYS A 315 -4.05 10.10 -2.82
N ARG A 316 -3.83 9.27 -1.79
CA ARG A 316 -3.29 9.73 -0.49
C ARG A 316 -1.80 10.05 -0.51
N SER A 317 -1.02 9.42 -1.39
CA SER A 317 0.44 9.57 -1.40
C SER A 317 0.93 10.73 -2.26
N LYS A 318 0.32 10.96 -3.42
CA LYS A 318 0.74 11.97 -4.41
C LYS A 318 -0.10 13.24 -4.32
N CYS A 319 -1.43 13.11 -4.38
CA CYS A 319 -2.35 14.24 -4.46
C CYS A 319 -2.65 14.86 -3.10
N TYR A 320 -2.83 14.06 -2.07
CA TYR A 320 -3.27 14.54 -0.76
C TYR A 320 -2.41 15.68 -0.18
N PRO A 321 -1.06 15.58 -0.09
CA PRO A 321 -0.24 16.69 0.42
C PRO A 321 -0.34 17.95 -0.43
N ILE A 322 -0.43 17.79 -1.76
CA ILE A 322 -0.53 18.91 -2.72
C ILE A 322 -1.88 19.62 -2.52
N LEU A 323 -2.96 18.87 -2.48
CA LEU A 323 -4.31 19.43 -2.31
C LEU A 323 -4.50 20.08 -0.95
N GLN A 324 -3.91 19.52 0.13
CA GLN A 324 -3.92 20.20 1.44
C GLN A 324 -3.30 21.60 1.39
N PHE A 325 -2.28 21.82 0.56
CA PHE A 325 -1.75 23.14 0.33
C PHE A 325 -2.64 23.97 -0.60
N MET A 326 -3.08 23.40 -1.74
CA MET A 326 -3.82 24.15 -2.76
C MET A 326 -5.19 24.61 -2.30
N LEU A 327 -5.85 23.85 -1.41
CA LEU A 327 -7.17 24.19 -0.87
C LEU A 327 -7.13 25.22 0.29
N GLN A 328 -5.94 25.61 0.76
CA GLN A 328 -5.81 26.66 1.78
C GLN A 328 -6.31 28.00 1.24
N GLY A 329 -7.31 28.55 1.93
CA GLY A 329 -7.93 29.83 1.59
C GLY A 329 -9.30 29.73 0.94
N LEU A 330 -9.81 28.52 0.70
CA LEU A 330 -11.23 28.34 0.40
C LEU A 330 -12.06 28.52 1.69
N ASP A 331 -13.21 29.16 1.56
CA ASP A 331 -14.11 29.44 2.70
C ASP A 331 -14.83 28.19 3.21
N ALA A 332 -14.98 27.17 2.37
CA ALA A 332 -15.64 25.91 2.68
C ALA A 332 -14.93 24.72 2.00
N PRO A 333 -15.12 23.48 2.49
CA PRO A 333 -14.62 22.28 1.83
C PRO A 333 -15.12 22.18 0.40
N LEU A 334 -14.19 21.90 -0.54
CA LEU A 334 -14.52 21.71 -1.94
C LEU A 334 -15.24 20.37 -2.13
N PRO A 335 -16.50 20.34 -2.61
CA PRO A 335 -17.19 19.10 -2.93
C PRO A 335 -16.38 18.20 -3.88
N GLY A 336 -16.20 16.94 -3.49
CA GLY A 336 -15.30 15.98 -4.18
C GLY A 336 -13.86 15.93 -3.66
N ALA A 337 -13.49 16.83 -2.77
CA ALA A 337 -12.19 16.84 -2.09
C ALA A 337 -12.31 17.09 -0.57
N GLU A 338 -13.46 16.79 0.03
CA GLU A 338 -13.74 17.07 1.45
C GLU A 338 -12.77 16.36 2.40
N GLU A 339 -12.36 15.14 2.06
CA GLU A 339 -11.40 14.35 2.86
C GLU A 339 -10.01 14.99 2.93
N VAL A 340 -9.71 15.92 2.03
CA VAL A 340 -8.40 16.57 1.89
C VAL A 340 -8.40 17.98 2.46
N TYR A 341 -9.56 18.51 2.85
CA TYR A 341 -9.66 19.90 3.30
C TYR A 341 -8.74 20.15 4.51
N PRO A 342 -7.88 21.19 4.46
CA PRO A 342 -6.93 21.45 5.54
C PRO A 342 -7.67 21.79 6.83
N LEU A 343 -7.30 21.12 7.93
CA LEU A 343 -7.72 21.53 9.26
C LEU A 343 -7.29 22.99 9.46
N ARG A 344 -8.15 23.83 10.05
CA ARG A 344 -7.81 25.21 10.39
C ARG A 344 -6.51 25.20 11.19
N GLU A 345 -5.51 25.97 10.77
CA GLU A 345 -4.33 26.24 11.59
C GLU A 345 -4.84 26.94 12.87
N GLU A 346 -4.95 26.23 13.97
CA GLU A 346 -4.99 26.86 15.29
C GLU A 346 -3.70 27.66 15.40
N GLY A 347 -3.86 28.99 15.59
CA GLY A 347 -2.77 29.94 15.54
C GLY A 347 -1.65 29.51 16.47
N ARG A 348 -0.44 29.34 15.93
CA ARG A 348 0.78 29.39 16.70
C ARG A 348 0.94 30.80 17.24
N GLY A 349 0.30 31.06 18.40
CA GLY A 349 0.62 32.18 19.28
C GLY A 349 2.06 32.03 19.76
N THR A 350 2.80 33.09 19.60
CA THR A 350 4.13 33.35 20.14
C THR A 350 4.22 32.98 21.62
N THR A 351 5.33 32.34 21.93
CA THR A 351 5.95 32.14 23.26
C THR A 351 5.53 33.15 24.34
N ASN A 352 5.06 32.63 25.51
CA ASN A 352 5.66 32.95 26.81
C ASN A 352 5.07 32.05 27.90
N ASP A 353 5.97 31.68 28.82
CA ASP A 353 5.72 30.94 30.04
C ASP A 353 4.53 31.46 30.84
N GLU A 354 3.66 30.55 31.31
CA GLU A 354 3.15 30.60 32.69
C GLU A 354 2.34 29.34 33.01
N LYS A 355 2.60 28.78 34.20
CA LYS A 355 1.88 27.67 34.81
C LYS A 355 0.43 28.10 35.13
N GLY A 356 -0.54 27.33 34.64
CA GLY A 356 -1.94 27.53 35.01
C GLY A 356 -2.76 26.27 34.76
N SER A 357 -3.35 25.75 35.81
CA SER A 357 -4.44 24.79 35.88
C SER A 357 -5.53 25.05 34.88
N LEU A 358 -5.97 24.02 34.16
CA LEU A 358 -7.15 24.11 33.28
C LEU A 358 -8.06 22.89 33.40
N ASP A 359 -9.13 23.12 34.18
CA ASP A 359 -10.45 22.60 33.83
C ASP A 359 -10.98 23.46 32.67
N ASP A 360 -11.37 22.86 31.54
CA ASP A 360 -12.43 23.40 30.72
C ASP A 360 -13.06 22.35 29.81
N LYS A 361 -14.39 22.34 29.91
CA LYS A 361 -15.34 21.50 29.19
C LYS A 361 -15.58 22.06 27.80
N ALA A 362 -15.42 21.26 26.75
CA ALA A 362 -16.02 21.52 25.45
C ALA A 362 -17.14 20.50 25.19
N SER A 363 -18.37 21.01 25.20
CA SER A 363 -19.61 20.29 24.90
C SER A 363 -19.72 20.01 23.39
N ILE A 364 -19.79 18.73 23.03
CA ILE A 364 -20.29 18.26 21.74
C ILE A 364 -21.67 17.65 21.99
N GLY A 365 -22.68 18.20 21.31
CA GLY A 365 -24.07 17.78 21.44
C GLY A 365 -24.27 16.29 21.12
N THR A 366 -24.83 15.58 22.07
CA THR A 366 -25.22 14.18 21.97
C THR A 366 -26.72 14.10 21.76
N ASN A 367 -27.14 13.38 20.71
CA ASN A 367 -28.49 12.84 20.63
C ASN A 367 -28.59 11.66 21.63
N GLU A 368 -29.42 11.84 22.65
CA GLU A 368 -29.69 10.86 23.69
C GLU A 368 -30.52 9.69 23.15
N ALA A 369 -29.96 8.48 23.21
CA ALA A 369 -30.74 7.25 23.29
C ALA A 369 -30.59 6.73 24.71
N HIS A 370 -31.72 6.56 25.41
CA HIS A 370 -31.79 6.10 26.78
C HIS A 370 -31.04 4.77 26.99
N ALA A 371 -30.02 4.77 27.81
CA ALA A 371 -29.43 3.59 28.40
C ALA A 371 -29.41 3.72 29.92
N ASP A 372 -29.86 2.67 30.57
CA ASP A 372 -30.03 2.49 32.00
C ASP A 372 -28.73 2.72 32.79
N LYS A 373 -28.80 3.42 33.92
CA LYS A 373 -27.65 3.79 34.76
C LYS A 373 -27.19 2.61 35.62
N GLY A 374 -26.20 1.83 35.12
CA GLY A 374 -25.38 0.98 35.94
C GLY A 374 -24.10 1.75 36.36
N SER A 375 -23.75 1.70 37.65
CA SER A 375 -22.60 2.40 38.25
C SER A 375 -21.28 1.88 37.62
N LEU A 376 -20.44 2.80 37.17
CA LEU A 376 -19.14 2.53 36.56
C LEU A 376 -18.04 2.58 37.63
N ASP A 377 -17.30 1.48 37.79
CA ASP A 377 -16.01 1.47 38.49
C ASP A 377 -14.86 1.69 37.51
N ASP A 378 -13.74 2.23 37.98
CA ASP A 378 -12.59 2.66 37.18
C ASP A 378 -11.77 1.53 36.49
N ASN A 379 -12.14 0.26 36.69
CA ASN A 379 -11.44 -0.93 36.18
C ASN A 379 -12.32 -1.76 35.25
N GLY A 380 -12.34 -1.54 33.97
CA GLY A 380 -13.12 -2.22 32.92
C GLY A 380 -13.90 -3.49 33.38
N PHE A 381 -15.23 -3.47 33.27
CA PHE A 381 -16.11 -4.59 33.63
C PHE A 381 -16.49 -5.46 32.44
N LEU A 382 -16.67 -6.78 32.73
CA LEU A 382 -17.50 -7.67 31.91
C LEU A 382 -18.97 -7.45 32.27
N ASP A 383 -19.83 -7.10 31.33
CA ASP A 383 -21.27 -7.17 31.57
C ASP A 383 -21.78 -8.62 31.50
N ALA A 384 -23.07 -8.84 31.80
CA ALA A 384 -23.69 -10.16 31.77
C ALA A 384 -23.66 -10.84 30.37
N GLN A 385 -23.29 -10.12 29.31
CA GLN A 385 -23.16 -10.60 27.92
C GLN A 385 -21.71 -10.82 27.49
N GLY A 386 -20.71 -10.63 28.36
CA GLY A 386 -19.30 -10.86 28.07
C GLY A 386 -18.62 -9.73 27.29
N HIS A 387 -19.03 -8.47 27.47
CA HIS A 387 -18.39 -7.30 26.85
C HIS A 387 -17.30 -6.70 27.74
N ILE A 388 -16.20 -6.29 27.16
CA ILE A 388 -15.19 -5.45 27.79
C ILE A 388 -15.49 -3.99 27.47
N TYR A 389 -15.69 -3.17 28.50
CA TYR A 389 -15.90 -1.73 28.34
C TYR A 389 -14.64 -0.95 28.66
N LYS A 390 -14.34 0.06 27.85
CA LYS A 390 -13.28 1.03 28.11
C LYS A 390 -13.88 2.45 28.31
N LYS A 391 -13.18 3.31 29.04
CA LYS A 391 -13.54 4.73 29.32
C LYS A 391 -14.02 5.56 28.12
N CYS A 392 -13.68 5.18 26.88
CA CYS A 392 -14.06 5.84 25.64
C CYS A 392 -15.36 5.31 24.98
N GLY A 393 -16.15 4.50 25.68
CA GLY A 393 -17.44 3.99 25.16
C GLY A 393 -17.35 2.89 24.10
N VAL A 394 -16.17 2.30 23.87
CA VAL A 394 -15.98 1.20 22.94
C VAL A 394 -16.04 -0.13 23.69
N SER A 395 -16.97 -1.02 23.30
CA SER A 395 -17.10 -2.38 23.84
C SER A 395 -16.43 -3.42 22.93
N LEU A 396 -15.77 -4.40 23.55
CA LEU A 396 -15.17 -5.55 22.88
C LEU A 396 -15.80 -6.83 23.44
N HIS A 397 -16.43 -7.63 22.59
CA HIS A 397 -17.12 -8.86 23.02
C HIS A 397 -16.13 -10.02 23.09
N ILE A 398 -16.03 -10.69 24.25
CA ILE A 398 -15.24 -11.90 24.45
C ILE A 398 -16.12 -13.11 24.10
N ILE A 399 -15.65 -13.90 23.13
CA ILE A 399 -16.35 -15.12 22.67
C ILE A 399 -15.87 -16.35 23.44
N TYR A 400 -14.55 -16.37 23.75
CA TYR A 400 -13.91 -17.45 24.49
C TYR A 400 -12.70 -16.88 25.24
N GLU A 401 -12.47 -17.37 26.46
CA GLU A 401 -11.25 -17.06 27.21
C GLU A 401 -10.85 -18.18 28.17
N ASP A 402 -9.54 -18.27 28.42
CA ASP A 402 -8.93 -19.05 29.48
C ASP A 402 -7.66 -18.34 29.97
N GLU A 403 -6.86 -19.00 30.82
CA GLU A 403 -5.62 -18.41 31.38
C GLU A 403 -4.55 -18.08 30.34
N GLN A 404 -4.58 -18.71 29.17
CA GLN A 404 -3.52 -18.60 28.14
C GLN A 404 -3.90 -17.76 26.95
N MET A 405 -5.18 -17.70 26.61
CA MET A 405 -5.64 -17.04 25.39
C MET A 405 -7.09 -16.55 25.52
N ALA A 406 -7.49 -15.71 24.60
CA ALA A 406 -8.87 -15.34 24.40
C ALA A 406 -9.20 -15.19 22.90
N VAL A 407 -10.48 -15.32 22.56
CA VAL A 407 -11.01 -14.98 21.24
C VAL A 407 -12.04 -13.90 21.40
N VAL A 408 -11.81 -12.78 20.74
CA VAL A 408 -12.69 -11.61 20.82
C VAL A 408 -13.36 -11.33 19.47
N SER A 409 -14.53 -10.72 19.51
CA SER A 409 -15.19 -10.20 18.31
C SER A 409 -14.79 -8.75 18.09
N LYS A 410 -13.87 -8.51 17.12
CA LYS A 410 -13.42 -7.16 16.77
C LYS A 410 -14.55 -6.43 16.00
N PRO A 411 -14.97 -5.24 16.41
CA PRO A 411 -15.87 -4.42 15.60
C PRO A 411 -15.20 -3.90 14.31
N SER A 412 -16.01 -3.55 13.30
CA SER A 412 -15.55 -2.81 12.12
C SER A 412 -15.08 -1.41 12.54
N GLY A 413 -14.08 -0.86 11.83
CA GLY A 413 -13.50 0.45 12.14
C GLY A 413 -12.45 0.46 13.26
N MET A 414 -12.23 -0.66 13.97
CA MET A 414 -11.23 -0.76 15.03
C MET A 414 -9.92 -1.39 14.52
N LEU A 415 -8.79 -0.85 14.97
CA LEU A 415 -7.47 -1.42 14.71
C LEU A 415 -7.23 -2.69 15.53
N SER A 416 -6.55 -3.70 14.96
CA SER A 416 -6.08 -4.88 15.70
C SER A 416 -4.89 -4.53 16.61
N VAL A 417 -3.98 -3.68 16.14
CA VAL A 417 -2.78 -3.18 16.85
C VAL A 417 -2.73 -1.65 16.79
N PRO A 418 -2.05 -0.97 17.73
CA PRO A 418 -1.97 0.48 17.72
C PRO A 418 -1.36 1.02 16.42
N GLY A 419 -1.98 2.05 15.85
CA GLY A 419 -1.48 2.80 14.70
C GLY A 419 -0.63 4.00 15.09
N LYS A 420 -0.05 4.67 14.09
CA LYS A 420 0.77 5.89 14.31
C LYS A 420 -0.06 7.06 14.85
N SER A 421 -1.26 7.25 14.34
CA SER A 421 -2.18 8.36 14.67
C SER A 421 -3.29 7.97 15.65
N CYS A 422 -3.61 6.67 15.76
CA CYS A 422 -4.65 6.16 16.66
C CYS A 422 -4.08 5.05 17.55
N ARG A 423 -4.09 5.24 18.86
CA ARG A 423 -3.60 4.26 19.82
C ARG A 423 -4.67 3.25 20.27
N LEU A 424 -5.97 3.57 20.09
CA LEU A 424 -7.06 2.66 20.44
C LEU A 424 -7.08 1.48 19.48
N SER A 425 -6.97 0.27 20.03
CA SER A 425 -6.93 -0.98 19.26
C SER A 425 -7.36 -2.14 20.15
N VAL A 426 -7.67 -3.29 19.55
CA VAL A 426 -7.95 -4.52 20.31
C VAL A 426 -6.78 -4.82 21.27
N GLU A 427 -5.53 -4.73 20.78
CA GLU A 427 -4.35 -4.96 21.62
C GLU A 427 -4.32 -4.04 22.84
N SER A 428 -4.57 -2.74 22.69
CA SER A 428 -4.54 -1.79 23.81
C SER A 428 -5.63 -2.06 24.85
N ILE A 429 -6.83 -2.45 24.41
CA ILE A 429 -7.96 -2.78 25.29
C ILE A 429 -7.66 -4.07 26.07
N VAL A 430 -7.20 -5.11 25.37
CA VAL A 430 -6.92 -6.43 25.95
C VAL A 430 -5.76 -6.38 26.94
N ARG A 431 -4.70 -5.62 26.65
CA ARG A 431 -3.59 -5.41 27.59
C ARG A 431 -4.04 -4.77 28.89
N GLU A 432 -4.87 -3.76 28.79
CA GLU A 432 -5.41 -3.05 29.94
C GLU A 432 -6.34 -3.96 30.76
N HIS A 433 -7.22 -4.71 30.09
CA HIS A 433 -8.19 -5.59 30.74
C HIS A 433 -7.52 -6.74 31.51
N TYR A 434 -6.56 -7.43 30.90
CA TYR A 434 -5.88 -8.57 31.52
C TYR A 434 -4.61 -8.20 32.29
N GLY A 435 -4.25 -6.93 32.39
CA GLY A 435 -3.03 -6.48 33.07
C GLY A 435 -1.75 -7.00 32.40
N ILE A 436 -1.73 -7.19 31.07
CA ILE A 436 -0.60 -7.77 30.36
C ILE A 436 0.51 -6.74 30.17
N ALA A 437 1.72 -7.07 30.64
CA ALA A 437 2.90 -6.20 30.52
C ALA A 437 3.24 -5.87 29.06
N ALA A 438 3.83 -4.69 28.83
CA ALA A 438 4.09 -4.16 27.48
C ALA A 438 5.05 -5.02 26.64
N ASP A 439 5.94 -5.76 27.28
CA ASP A 439 6.93 -6.64 26.65
C ASP A 439 6.37 -8.02 26.26
N VAL A 440 5.17 -8.39 26.73
CA VAL A 440 4.51 -9.66 26.36
C VAL A 440 3.75 -9.47 25.05
N PRO A 441 4.04 -10.21 23.97
CA PRO A 441 3.28 -10.10 22.73
C PRO A 441 1.88 -10.71 22.90
N VAL A 442 0.85 -10.02 22.39
CA VAL A 442 -0.56 -10.37 22.56
C VAL A 442 -1.20 -10.82 21.24
N ILE A 443 -0.91 -10.10 20.16
CA ILE A 443 -1.56 -10.30 18.86
C ILE A 443 -0.81 -11.38 18.05
N VAL A 444 -1.50 -12.47 17.74
CA VAL A 444 -0.95 -13.60 16.95
C VAL A 444 -1.26 -13.49 15.46
N HIS A 445 -2.35 -12.81 15.09
CA HIS A 445 -2.71 -12.45 13.72
C HIS A 445 -3.51 -11.14 13.70
N ARG A 446 -3.75 -10.59 12.51
CA ARG A 446 -4.45 -9.31 12.35
C ARG A 446 -5.69 -9.45 11.48
N LEU A 447 -6.71 -8.65 11.78
CA LEU A 447 -7.79 -8.26 10.86
C LEU A 447 -7.55 -6.82 10.40
N ASP A 448 -7.97 -6.50 9.18
CA ASP A 448 -7.96 -5.11 8.70
C ASP A 448 -8.88 -4.24 9.57
N MET A 449 -8.66 -2.93 9.58
CA MET A 449 -9.43 -2.00 10.42
C MET A 449 -10.94 -2.18 10.22
N ASP A 450 -11.39 -2.22 8.96
CA ASP A 450 -12.81 -2.29 8.62
C ASP A 450 -13.39 -3.71 8.64
N THR A 451 -12.56 -4.75 8.69
CA THR A 451 -12.99 -6.14 8.84
C THR A 451 -13.43 -6.42 10.28
N SER A 452 -14.63 -6.93 10.46
CA SER A 452 -15.15 -7.35 11.77
C SER A 452 -14.95 -8.85 12.02
N GLY A 453 -15.17 -9.31 13.26
CA GLY A 453 -15.24 -10.74 13.62
C GLY A 453 -14.09 -11.25 14.49
N LEU A 454 -13.89 -12.56 14.48
CA LEU A 454 -13.05 -13.28 15.42
C LEU A 454 -11.57 -12.92 15.32
N LEU A 455 -10.99 -12.48 16.42
CA LEU A 455 -9.56 -12.22 16.58
C LEU A 455 -9.03 -13.04 17.76
N LEU A 456 -8.07 -13.92 17.47
CA LEU A 456 -7.40 -14.76 18.47
C LEU A 456 -6.24 -13.99 19.11
N ILE A 457 -6.18 -13.97 20.42
CA ILE A 457 -5.18 -13.28 21.25
C ILE A 457 -4.53 -14.24 22.23
N ALA A 458 -3.25 -14.02 22.49
CA ALA A 458 -2.50 -14.71 23.52
C ALA A 458 -2.45 -13.86 24.80
N ARG A 459 -2.54 -14.49 25.96
CA ARG A 459 -2.40 -13.86 27.27
C ARG A 459 -1.03 -14.10 27.90
N THR A 460 -0.29 -15.11 27.39
CA THR A 460 1.06 -15.44 27.84
C THR A 460 2.02 -15.50 26.67
N ARG A 461 3.32 -15.37 26.93
CA ARG A 461 4.40 -15.45 25.92
C ARG A 461 4.49 -16.84 25.28
N GLU A 462 4.29 -17.89 26.08
CA GLU A 462 4.30 -19.29 25.65
C GLU A 462 3.13 -19.57 24.71
N ALA A 463 1.93 -19.13 25.06
CA ALA A 463 0.74 -19.24 24.23
C ALA A 463 0.91 -18.46 22.92
N HIS A 464 1.48 -17.25 22.97
CA HIS A 464 1.77 -16.47 21.76
C HIS A 464 2.68 -17.25 20.79
N LYS A 465 3.80 -17.80 21.30
CA LYS A 465 4.74 -18.57 20.51
C LYS A 465 4.10 -19.82 19.88
N ALA A 466 3.32 -20.56 20.65
CA ALA A 466 2.64 -21.77 20.18
C ALA A 466 1.55 -21.47 19.15
N LEU A 467 0.76 -20.43 19.35
CA LEU A 467 -0.27 -20.00 18.41
C LEU A 467 0.34 -19.39 17.13
N GLN A 468 1.38 -18.55 17.26
CA GLN A 468 2.07 -17.96 16.11
C GLN A 468 2.68 -19.05 15.22
N GLN A 469 3.25 -20.13 15.81
CA GLN A 469 3.77 -21.26 15.04
C GLN A 469 2.67 -21.90 14.19
N GLN A 470 1.46 -22.07 14.71
CA GLN A 470 0.33 -22.62 13.95
C GLN A 470 -0.07 -21.75 12.76
N PHE A 471 0.03 -20.41 12.88
CA PHE A 471 -0.17 -19.51 11.73
C PHE A 471 0.95 -19.63 10.69
N LEU A 472 2.20 -19.80 11.12
CA LEU A 472 3.36 -20.03 10.23
C LEU A 472 3.24 -21.36 9.49
N ASP A 473 2.81 -22.42 10.18
CA ASP A 473 2.63 -23.77 9.63
C ASP A 473 1.31 -23.93 8.84
N HIS A 474 0.51 -22.85 8.71
CA HIS A 474 -0.78 -22.85 8.04
C HIS A 474 -1.78 -23.88 8.57
N THR A 475 -1.68 -24.27 9.85
CA THR A 475 -2.59 -25.25 10.49
C THR A 475 -3.84 -24.59 11.09
N VAL A 476 -3.89 -23.26 11.21
CA VAL A 476 -5.08 -22.50 11.61
C VAL A 476 -6.02 -22.37 10.42
N SER A 477 -7.24 -22.90 10.56
CA SER A 477 -8.31 -22.71 9.57
C SER A 477 -9.14 -21.47 9.89
N LYS A 478 -9.46 -20.68 8.86
CA LYS A 478 -10.26 -19.46 8.97
C LYS A 478 -11.32 -19.43 7.90
N SER A 479 -12.54 -19.03 8.27
CA SER A 479 -13.63 -18.75 7.34
C SER A 479 -14.16 -17.35 7.56
N TYR A 480 -14.42 -16.65 6.45
CA TYR A 480 -14.99 -15.31 6.44
C TYR A 480 -16.31 -15.34 5.67
N LEU A 481 -17.26 -14.54 6.13
CA LEU A 481 -18.46 -14.22 5.34
C LEU A 481 -18.30 -12.83 4.75
N ALA A 482 -18.69 -12.70 3.50
CA ALA A 482 -18.75 -11.42 2.82
C ALA A 482 -20.06 -11.30 2.03
N LEU A 483 -20.58 -10.08 1.90
CA LEU A 483 -21.65 -9.74 0.98
C LEU A 483 -21.02 -8.99 -0.20
N LEU A 484 -21.22 -9.48 -1.42
CA LEU A 484 -20.67 -8.87 -2.63
C LEU A 484 -21.66 -7.88 -3.24
N GLU A 485 -21.14 -6.87 -3.97
CA GLU A 485 -21.97 -5.85 -4.64
C GLU A 485 -22.87 -6.42 -5.77
N GLY A 486 -22.65 -7.67 -6.18
CA GLY A 486 -23.41 -8.37 -7.21
C GLY A 486 -23.29 -9.87 -7.06
N VAL A 487 -23.60 -10.61 -8.13
CA VAL A 487 -23.55 -12.09 -8.18
C VAL A 487 -22.46 -12.52 -9.17
N PRO A 488 -21.30 -13.03 -8.69
CA PRO A 488 -20.25 -13.51 -9.58
C PRO A 488 -20.66 -14.84 -10.24
N HIS A 489 -20.28 -15.01 -11.51
CA HIS A 489 -20.42 -16.28 -12.24
C HIS A 489 -19.24 -16.47 -13.21
N GLU A 490 -19.02 -17.69 -13.67
CA GLU A 490 -17.82 -18.10 -14.43
C GLU A 490 -17.54 -17.21 -15.65
N GLY A 491 -18.57 -16.77 -16.38
CA GLY A 491 -18.40 -15.89 -17.54
C GLY A 491 -18.05 -14.42 -17.24
N LEU A 492 -18.09 -13.98 -15.97
CA LEU A 492 -17.78 -12.61 -15.55
C LEU A 492 -16.54 -12.52 -14.64
N THR A 493 -15.98 -13.64 -14.21
CA THR A 493 -14.78 -13.68 -13.37
C THR A 493 -13.51 -13.68 -14.22
N GLY A 494 -12.40 -13.24 -13.62
CA GLY A 494 -11.10 -13.19 -14.31
C GLY A 494 -10.44 -14.56 -14.46
N GLU A 495 -9.40 -14.62 -15.30
CA GLU A 495 -8.66 -15.84 -15.67
C GLU A 495 -7.93 -16.54 -14.51
N HIS A 496 -7.73 -15.86 -13.37
CA HIS A 496 -7.10 -16.40 -12.17
C HIS A 496 -8.10 -17.00 -11.18
N VAL A 497 -9.34 -17.25 -11.61
CA VAL A 497 -10.38 -17.96 -10.86
C VAL A 497 -10.62 -19.33 -11.49
N VAL A 498 -10.35 -20.37 -10.72
CA VAL A 498 -10.65 -21.75 -11.11
C VAL A 498 -11.95 -22.16 -10.42
N TRP A 499 -13.01 -22.36 -11.20
CA TRP A 499 -14.27 -22.87 -10.71
C TRP A 499 -14.22 -24.40 -10.58
N HIS A 500 -14.62 -24.94 -9.42
CA HIS A 500 -14.71 -26.38 -9.15
C HIS A 500 -16.14 -26.89 -9.30
N SER A 501 -17.11 -25.99 -9.16
CA SER A 501 -18.54 -26.19 -9.40
C SER A 501 -19.21 -24.83 -9.62
N SER A 502 -20.50 -24.80 -9.92
CA SER A 502 -21.29 -23.56 -10.04
C SER A 502 -21.27 -22.66 -8.77
N HIS A 503 -20.82 -23.20 -7.62
CA HIS A 503 -20.87 -22.49 -6.34
C HIS A 503 -19.53 -22.44 -5.61
N THR A 504 -18.49 -23.11 -6.11
CA THR A 504 -17.19 -23.19 -5.41
C THR A 504 -16.03 -22.96 -6.37
N GLY A 505 -14.96 -22.34 -5.87
CA GLY A 505 -13.75 -22.15 -6.66
C GLY A 505 -12.57 -21.68 -5.84
N THR A 506 -11.47 -21.40 -6.55
CA THR A 506 -10.21 -20.92 -5.99
C THR A 506 -9.71 -19.72 -6.79
N ILE A 507 -9.26 -18.68 -6.08
CA ILE A 507 -8.67 -17.48 -6.63
C ILE A 507 -7.19 -17.47 -6.30
N THR A 508 -6.33 -17.23 -7.30
CA THR A 508 -4.87 -17.19 -7.14
C THR A 508 -4.33 -15.91 -7.76
N LEU A 509 -4.06 -14.88 -6.93
CA LEU A 509 -3.53 -13.59 -7.36
C LEU A 509 -2.41 -13.16 -6.41
N PRO A 510 -1.15 -13.01 -6.89
CA PRO A 510 -0.05 -12.52 -6.05
C PRO A 510 -0.22 -11.06 -5.70
N LEU A 511 0.03 -10.71 -4.42
CA LEU A 511 -0.23 -9.38 -3.88
C LEU A 511 1.03 -8.73 -3.29
N ARG A 512 1.16 -7.43 -3.47
CA ARG A 512 2.11 -6.57 -2.75
C ARG A 512 1.48 -5.24 -2.35
N PRO A 513 2.05 -4.53 -1.34
CA PRO A 513 1.63 -3.18 -1.03
C PRO A 513 1.82 -2.24 -2.21
N ASP A 514 0.83 -1.38 -2.46
CA ASP A 514 1.01 -0.19 -3.26
C ASP A 514 1.84 0.81 -2.45
N LEU A 515 3.07 1.09 -2.90
CA LEU A 515 3.95 2.03 -2.21
C LEU A 515 3.51 3.47 -2.44
N ASP A 516 2.81 3.73 -3.53
CA ASP A 516 2.35 5.03 -3.96
C ASP A 516 0.96 5.39 -3.43
N ASP A 517 0.11 4.38 -3.11
CA ASP A 517 -1.25 4.60 -2.59
C ASP A 517 -1.58 3.66 -1.40
N ARG A 518 -0.85 3.81 -0.29
CA ARG A 518 -1.12 3.07 0.95
C ARG A 518 -2.46 3.49 1.56
N PRO A 519 -3.26 2.57 2.10
CA PRO A 519 -2.95 1.16 2.42
C PRO A 519 -3.30 0.16 1.29
N ARG A 520 -3.55 0.59 0.06
CA ARG A 520 -3.94 -0.29 -1.06
C ARG A 520 -2.90 -1.38 -1.33
N GLN A 521 -3.37 -2.47 -1.93
CA GLN A 521 -2.53 -3.55 -2.46
C GLN A 521 -2.62 -3.57 -3.98
N LEU A 522 -1.59 -4.12 -4.63
CA LEU A 522 -1.52 -4.35 -6.07
C LEU A 522 -1.42 -5.84 -6.35
N VAL A 523 -1.97 -6.28 -7.49
CA VAL A 523 -1.63 -7.59 -8.09
C VAL A 523 -0.33 -7.42 -8.85
N ASP A 524 0.68 -8.21 -8.54
CA ASP A 524 2.00 -8.14 -9.18
C ASP A 524 2.57 -9.55 -9.34
N PHE A 525 2.63 -10.03 -10.59
CA PHE A 525 3.10 -11.37 -10.91
C PHE A 525 4.62 -11.52 -10.83
N VAL A 526 5.38 -10.40 -10.75
CA VAL A 526 6.85 -10.40 -10.68
C VAL A 526 7.34 -10.30 -9.22
N HIS A 527 6.77 -9.36 -8.45
CA HIS A 527 7.24 -9.04 -7.10
C HIS A 527 6.19 -9.30 -6.01
N GLY A 528 4.98 -9.70 -6.38
CA GLY A 528 3.88 -10.01 -5.47
C GLY A 528 4.11 -11.32 -4.73
N LYS A 529 3.70 -11.36 -3.47
CA LYS A 529 3.71 -12.59 -2.67
C LYS A 529 2.52 -13.45 -3.06
N PRO A 530 2.69 -14.77 -3.28
CA PRO A 530 1.57 -15.66 -3.61
C PRO A 530 0.43 -15.55 -2.61
N ALA A 531 -0.79 -15.46 -3.12
CA ALA A 531 -2.00 -15.42 -2.32
C ALA A 531 -3.08 -16.32 -2.95
N VAL A 532 -3.72 -17.15 -2.11
CA VAL A 532 -4.72 -18.14 -2.52
C VAL A 532 -5.91 -18.07 -1.59
N THR A 533 -7.12 -17.96 -2.17
CA THR A 533 -8.41 -17.96 -1.46
C THR A 533 -9.35 -18.96 -2.09
N ARG A 534 -9.91 -19.87 -1.30
CA ARG A 534 -11.04 -20.71 -1.70
C ARG A 534 -12.34 -19.99 -1.39
N PHE A 535 -13.35 -20.16 -2.23
CA PHE A 535 -14.66 -19.56 -2.00
C PHE A 535 -15.79 -20.54 -2.21
N ARG A 536 -16.93 -20.24 -1.57
CA ARG A 536 -18.20 -20.91 -1.77
C ARG A 536 -19.33 -19.90 -1.75
N LEU A 537 -20.10 -19.82 -2.85
CA LEU A 537 -21.32 -19.03 -2.94
C LEU A 537 -22.39 -19.66 -2.05
N LEU A 538 -23.09 -18.86 -1.25
CA LEU A 538 -24.10 -19.34 -0.29
C LEU A 538 -25.51 -19.03 -0.79
N LYS A 539 -25.94 -17.79 -0.69
CA LYS A 539 -27.26 -17.33 -1.11
C LYS A 539 -27.20 -15.89 -1.63
N VAL A 540 -28.18 -15.51 -2.42
CA VAL A 540 -28.38 -14.12 -2.84
C VAL A 540 -29.35 -13.45 -1.86
N ILE A 541 -29.02 -12.24 -1.42
CA ILE A 541 -29.82 -11.41 -0.50
C ILE A 541 -29.91 -10.02 -1.16
N ASP A 542 -31.10 -9.59 -1.53
CA ASP A 542 -31.37 -8.27 -2.13
C ASP A 542 -30.45 -7.92 -3.32
N GLY A 543 -30.20 -8.91 -4.19
CA GLY A 543 -29.30 -8.75 -5.34
C GLY A 543 -27.80 -8.88 -5.04
N HIS A 544 -27.42 -9.08 -3.78
CA HIS A 544 -26.05 -9.24 -3.31
C HIS A 544 -25.74 -10.71 -2.99
N GLN A 545 -24.59 -11.21 -3.45
CA GLN A 545 -24.15 -12.57 -3.16
C GLN A 545 -23.52 -12.68 -1.77
N LEU A 546 -24.12 -13.46 -0.88
CA LEU A 546 -23.43 -13.92 0.32
C LEU A 546 -22.43 -15.03 -0.05
N ILE A 547 -21.17 -14.88 0.35
CA ILE A 547 -20.06 -15.76 0.01
C ILE A 547 -19.27 -16.14 1.26
N ALA A 548 -18.87 -17.42 1.36
CA ALA A 548 -17.87 -17.87 2.32
C ALA A 548 -16.49 -17.88 1.66
N LEU A 549 -15.52 -17.26 2.33
CA LEU A 549 -14.14 -17.11 1.87
C LEU A 549 -13.19 -17.80 2.85
N THR A 550 -12.36 -18.71 2.35
CA THR A 550 -11.36 -19.44 3.14
C THR A 550 -9.97 -19.08 2.62
N PRO A 551 -9.24 -18.16 3.27
CA PRO A 551 -7.89 -17.79 2.86
C PRO A 551 -6.91 -18.92 3.22
N VAL A 552 -6.23 -19.47 2.21
CA VAL A 552 -5.11 -20.42 2.38
C VAL A 552 -3.84 -19.68 2.82
N THR A 553 -3.66 -18.47 2.32
CA THR A 553 -2.59 -17.52 2.70
C THR A 553 -3.21 -16.33 3.45
N GLY A 554 -2.40 -15.48 4.09
CA GLY A 554 -2.89 -14.33 4.88
C GLY A 554 -2.20 -13.02 4.47
N ARG A 555 -2.40 -12.54 3.23
CA ARG A 555 -1.86 -11.25 2.78
C ARG A 555 -2.80 -10.10 3.17
N THR A 556 -2.23 -8.93 3.35
CA THR A 556 -3.00 -7.69 3.61
C THR A 556 -4.03 -7.49 2.51
N HIS A 557 -5.27 -7.15 2.87
CA HIS A 557 -6.43 -6.96 1.98
C HIS A 557 -6.69 -8.11 1.00
N GLN A 558 -6.18 -9.34 1.26
CA GLN A 558 -6.25 -10.45 0.32
C GLN A 558 -7.68 -10.73 -0.17
N LEU A 559 -8.63 -10.92 0.75
CA LEU A 559 -10.01 -11.23 0.41
C LEU A 559 -10.67 -10.10 -0.38
N ARG A 560 -10.39 -8.86 0.01
CA ARG A 560 -10.90 -7.65 -0.64
C ARG A 560 -10.40 -7.54 -2.10
N MET A 561 -9.09 -7.73 -2.31
CA MET A 561 -8.48 -7.73 -3.65
C MET A 561 -8.96 -8.88 -4.51
N HIS A 562 -9.03 -10.11 -3.97
CA HIS A 562 -9.48 -11.29 -4.69
C HIS A 562 -10.94 -11.18 -5.16
N CYS A 563 -11.79 -10.53 -4.37
CA CYS A 563 -13.18 -10.27 -4.76
C CYS A 563 -13.29 -9.14 -5.79
N ALA A 564 -12.58 -8.02 -5.58
CA ALA A 564 -12.76 -6.81 -6.37
C ALA A 564 -12.01 -6.80 -7.71
N HIS A 565 -10.81 -7.43 -7.78
CA HIS A 565 -9.93 -7.36 -8.93
C HIS A 565 -10.53 -8.07 -10.16
N HIS A 566 -10.35 -7.47 -11.36
CA HIS A 566 -10.90 -8.02 -12.62
C HIS A 566 -10.31 -9.39 -13.01
N LEU A 567 -9.09 -9.72 -12.56
CA LEU A 567 -8.50 -11.05 -12.70
C LEU A 567 -8.99 -12.04 -11.62
N GLY A 568 -9.71 -11.58 -10.60
CA GLY A 568 -10.37 -12.36 -9.56
C GLY A 568 -11.88 -12.49 -9.80
N LEU A 569 -12.70 -12.37 -8.76
CA LEU A 569 -14.16 -12.46 -8.90
C LEU A 569 -14.78 -11.27 -9.66
N ASN A 570 -14.06 -10.19 -9.83
CA ASN A 570 -14.55 -8.95 -10.45
C ASN A 570 -15.88 -8.44 -9.81
N CYS A 571 -16.07 -8.74 -8.54
CA CYS A 571 -17.24 -8.41 -7.76
C CYS A 571 -16.81 -7.99 -6.36
N PRO A 572 -16.69 -6.68 -6.05
CA PRO A 572 -16.22 -6.18 -4.76
C PRO A 572 -17.11 -6.61 -3.60
N ILE A 573 -16.52 -6.55 -2.42
CA ILE A 573 -17.28 -6.66 -1.17
C ILE A 573 -18.06 -5.37 -0.95
N LEU A 574 -19.34 -5.51 -0.61
CA LEU A 574 -20.23 -4.37 -0.36
C LEU A 574 -19.68 -3.46 0.74
N GLY A 575 -19.69 -2.17 0.49
CA GLY A 575 -19.19 -1.16 1.42
C GLY A 575 -17.66 -1.13 1.56
N ASP A 576 -16.90 -1.70 0.61
CA ASP A 576 -15.44 -1.60 0.62
C ASP A 576 -14.99 -0.19 0.21
N PRO A 577 -14.42 0.63 1.13
CA PRO A 577 -14.06 2.01 0.83
C PRO A 577 -12.83 2.13 -0.07
N LEU A 578 -12.06 1.05 -0.27
CA LEU A 578 -10.84 1.07 -1.08
C LEU A 578 -11.05 0.44 -2.47
N TYR A 579 -11.80 -0.67 -2.55
CA TYR A 579 -11.91 -1.48 -3.77
C TYR A 579 -13.35 -1.64 -4.27
N GLY A 580 -14.33 -1.14 -3.52
CA GLY A 580 -15.75 -1.15 -3.86
C GLY A 580 -16.13 -0.13 -4.91
N ASN A 581 -17.37 -0.21 -5.40
CA ASN A 581 -17.97 0.87 -6.20
C ASN A 581 -18.28 2.04 -5.27
N ALA A 582 -18.03 3.27 -5.71
CA ALA A 582 -18.56 4.43 -5.02
C ALA A 582 -20.10 4.40 -5.17
N ILE A 583 -20.77 3.84 -4.17
CA ILE A 583 -22.23 3.89 -4.11
C ILE A 583 -22.58 5.35 -3.83
N GLU A 584 -23.41 5.96 -4.70
CA GLU A 584 -24.11 7.17 -4.28
C GLU A 584 -24.75 6.88 -2.93
N PRO A 585 -24.75 7.79 -1.97
CA PRO A 585 -25.38 7.57 -0.67
C PRO A 585 -26.91 7.56 -0.85
N SER A 586 -27.42 6.52 -1.51
CA SER A 586 -28.83 6.17 -1.46
C SER A 586 -29.04 5.47 -0.12
N ALA A 587 -29.73 6.19 0.74
CA ALA A 587 -30.27 5.79 2.02
C ALA A 587 -30.16 4.28 2.35
N ASN A 588 -29.48 3.99 3.45
CA ASN A 588 -29.61 2.83 4.34
C ASN A 588 -28.76 1.57 4.16
N ILE A 589 -27.89 1.37 3.18
CA ILE A 589 -27.30 0.01 3.03
C ILE A 589 -25.80 -0.09 3.29
N ALA A 590 -24.93 0.92 3.21
CA ALA A 590 -23.50 0.68 3.30
C ALA A 590 -22.71 1.69 4.15
N GLN A 591 -22.87 1.63 5.47
CA GLN A 591 -22.00 2.41 6.37
C GLN A 591 -20.70 1.69 6.77
N ARG A 592 -20.46 0.43 6.35
CA ARG A 592 -19.29 -0.36 6.71
C ARG A 592 -18.91 -1.38 5.62
N LEU A 593 -17.68 -1.91 5.70
CA LEU A 593 -17.25 -3.08 4.94
C LEU A 593 -18.02 -4.35 5.40
N TYR A 594 -18.73 -5.03 4.51
CA TYR A 594 -19.46 -6.28 4.78
C TYR A 594 -18.54 -7.50 4.65
N LEU A 595 -17.44 -7.50 5.44
CA LEU A 595 -16.50 -8.61 5.60
C LEU A 595 -16.37 -8.96 7.09
N HIS A 596 -16.62 -10.22 7.41
CA HIS A 596 -16.66 -10.72 8.78
C HIS A 596 -15.87 -12.02 8.94
N ALA A 597 -14.91 -12.06 9.87
CA ALA A 597 -14.21 -13.27 10.28
C ALA A 597 -15.16 -14.13 11.12
N GLU A 598 -15.84 -15.08 10.47
CA GLU A 598 -16.92 -15.88 11.05
C GLU A 598 -16.42 -17.04 11.89
N GLN A 599 -15.42 -17.76 11.39
CA GLN A 599 -14.91 -18.97 12.04
C GLN A 599 -13.39 -19.00 12.10
N ILE A 600 -12.86 -19.44 13.22
CA ILE A 600 -11.46 -19.78 13.41
C ILE A 600 -11.35 -21.14 14.10
N THR A 601 -10.45 -22.00 13.60
CA THR A 601 -10.14 -23.31 14.19
C THR A 601 -8.65 -23.45 14.37
N PHE A 602 -8.22 -23.76 15.57
CA PHE A 602 -6.81 -23.88 15.95
C PHE A 602 -6.60 -24.96 17.00
N ARG A 603 -5.36 -25.28 17.34
CA ARG A 603 -5.03 -26.16 18.46
C ARG A 603 -4.74 -25.35 19.72
N HIS A 604 -5.36 -25.69 20.82
CA HIS A 604 -5.13 -25.03 22.11
C HIS A 604 -3.67 -25.17 22.54
N PRO A 605 -3.00 -24.07 22.97
CA PRO A 605 -1.54 -24.05 23.22
C PRO A 605 -1.03 -25.11 24.19
N SER A 606 -1.76 -25.37 25.28
CA SER A 606 -1.33 -26.34 26.29
C SER A 606 -1.92 -27.73 26.11
N SER A 607 -3.23 -27.83 25.80
CA SER A 607 -3.91 -29.12 25.74
C SER A 607 -3.78 -29.83 24.38
N GLY A 608 -3.36 -29.11 23.32
CA GLY A 608 -3.29 -29.64 21.95
C GLY A 608 -4.66 -29.97 21.33
N LYS A 609 -5.76 -29.78 22.06
CA LYS A 609 -7.12 -30.05 21.56
C LYS A 609 -7.50 -29.07 20.45
N ILE A 610 -8.24 -29.53 19.45
CA ILE A 610 -8.78 -28.67 18.40
C ILE A 610 -9.94 -27.85 18.98
N VAL A 611 -9.89 -26.53 18.81
CA VAL A 611 -10.87 -25.55 19.28
C VAL A 611 -11.49 -24.85 18.06
N PRO A 612 -12.72 -25.19 17.67
CA PRO A 612 -13.48 -24.43 16.67
C PRO A 612 -14.29 -23.34 17.38
N ILE A 613 -14.12 -22.10 16.96
CA ILE A 613 -14.92 -20.93 17.41
C ILE A 613 -15.67 -20.37 16.24
N VAL A 614 -16.95 -20.08 16.42
CA VAL A 614 -17.83 -19.48 15.41
C VAL A 614 -18.50 -18.24 15.98
N SER A 615 -18.50 -17.15 15.23
CA SER A 615 -19.22 -15.92 15.54
C SER A 615 -20.58 -15.91 14.85
N ILE A 616 -21.64 -15.58 15.57
CA ILE A 616 -23.01 -15.60 15.04
C ILE A 616 -23.43 -14.16 14.73
N VAL A 617 -23.16 -13.66 13.50
CA VAL A 617 -23.46 -12.26 13.12
C VAL A 617 -24.68 -12.12 12.19
N PHE A 618 -25.12 -13.17 11.49
CA PHE A 618 -26.23 -13.08 10.53
C PHE A 618 -27.53 -13.76 10.99
N LYS A 619 -27.81 -13.77 12.31
CA LYS A 619 -29.07 -14.40 12.81
C LYS A 619 -30.33 -13.55 12.65
N ASN A 620 -30.24 -12.26 12.35
CA ASN A 620 -31.40 -11.34 12.33
C ASN A 620 -31.68 -10.73 10.94
N THR A 621 -31.85 -11.56 9.91
CA THR A 621 -32.57 -11.18 8.68
C THR A 621 -33.67 -12.21 8.37
N GLN A 622 -34.37 -12.65 9.40
CA GLN A 622 -35.71 -13.29 9.31
C GLN A 622 -36.60 -12.56 10.32
N GLY A 623 -37.31 -11.55 9.82
CA GLY A 623 -38.36 -10.83 10.49
C GLY A 623 -38.98 -9.89 9.50
#